data_7f3d126cb924ef0728aa7c6739106a2c
#
_entry.id   7f3d126cb924ef0728aa7c6739106a2c
#
_cell.length_a   1.000
_cell.length_b   1.000
_cell.length_c   1.000
_cell.angle_alpha   90.00
_cell.angle_beta   90.00
_cell.angle_gamma   90.00
#
_symmetry.space_group_name_H-M   'P 1'
#
loop_
_entity.id
_entity.type
_entity.pdbx_description
1 polymer ?
#
loop_
_entity_poly.entity_id
_entity_poly.type
_entity_poly.pdbx_seq_one_letter_code
_entity_poly.pdbx_strand_id
1 'polypeptide(L)'
;MRIGLHDGDDTNFPNLALMRISAWHKAKGDTVEWWEPIDNYDRVYSSKVFTFSPENIYLPPDTVKGGTGYGIYTDLAPEIDAMCPDYSIYPDCDYAIGFMTRGCIRRCPWCVVPKKEGKIKAYRTWEEIKRPDKRDIVFMDNNVLASEHGIEQIASMAGKDVRIDFNQGLDARLIDKHIAKLLSEVKWRRFIRMACDTDAMIPVIERAVRHLGECGVKPYRVFVYVLVQDIESAERRVEALRRLGVDMFAQPYRDFENKIEPTQIQRQFARWVNRKQLFKSCTWDEYRK
;
A
#
# COMPACT_ATOMS: atom_id res chain seq x y z
N MET A 1 29.06 -2.85 15.67
CA MET A 1 29.22 -3.01 14.22
C MET A 1 28.75 -1.73 13.53
N ARG A 2 29.28 -1.44 12.35
CA ARG A 2 28.78 -0.37 11.45
C ARG A 2 27.89 -0.99 10.37
N ILE A 3 26.62 -0.63 10.33
CA ILE A 3 25.59 -1.23 9.50
C ILE A 3 25.12 -0.22 8.45
N GLY A 4 25.20 -0.60 7.17
CA GLY A 4 24.70 0.16 6.06
C GLY A 4 23.29 -0.27 5.65
N LEU A 5 22.36 0.66 5.48
CA LEU A 5 21.00 0.40 4.97
C LEU A 5 20.86 1.00 3.57
N HIS A 6 20.30 0.21 2.65
CA HIS A 6 20.03 0.64 1.28
C HIS A 6 18.56 0.43 0.94
N ASP A 7 17.82 1.51 0.64
CA ASP A 7 16.48 1.45 0.06
C ASP A 7 16.61 1.36 -1.46
N GLY A 8 16.39 0.16 -2.00
CA GLY A 8 16.54 -0.11 -3.42
C GLY A 8 15.48 0.54 -4.32
N ASP A 9 14.44 1.13 -3.73
CA ASP A 9 13.40 1.82 -4.47
C ASP A 9 13.58 3.35 -4.47
N ASP A 10 14.40 3.87 -3.57
CA ASP A 10 14.68 5.30 -3.41
C ASP A 10 13.39 6.15 -3.41
N THR A 11 12.40 5.69 -2.67
CA THR A 11 11.11 6.37 -2.53
C THR A 11 11.04 7.13 -1.21
N ASN A 12 10.20 8.17 -1.15
CA ASN A 12 9.92 8.86 0.12
C ASN A 12 8.98 8.05 1.04
N PHE A 13 8.58 6.85 0.64
CA PHE A 13 7.73 5.99 1.46
C PHE A 13 8.61 5.11 2.37
N PRO A 14 8.39 5.14 3.71
CA PRO A 14 9.25 4.41 4.63
C PRO A 14 9.27 2.91 4.38
N ASN A 15 10.45 2.33 4.32
CA ASN A 15 10.65 0.88 4.20
C ASN A 15 10.63 0.23 5.58
N LEU A 16 9.50 -0.38 5.93
CA LEU A 16 9.28 -0.96 7.25
C LEU A 16 10.31 -2.05 7.62
N ALA A 17 10.81 -2.81 6.64
CA ALA A 17 11.82 -3.83 6.89
C ALA A 17 13.14 -3.19 7.32
N LEU A 18 13.60 -2.15 6.62
CA LEU A 18 14.82 -1.42 6.99
C LEU A 18 14.69 -0.72 8.34
N MET A 19 13.51 -0.17 8.65
CA MET A 19 13.24 0.45 9.95
C MET A 19 13.36 -0.55 11.10
N ARG A 20 12.90 -1.78 10.92
CA ARG A 20 13.01 -2.84 11.93
C ARG A 20 14.42 -3.38 12.06
N ILE A 21 15.15 -3.54 10.95
CA ILE A 21 16.58 -3.91 10.94
C ILE A 21 17.37 -2.84 11.67
N SER A 22 17.12 -1.55 11.42
CA SER A 22 17.76 -0.45 12.13
C SER A 22 17.53 -0.54 13.64
N ALA A 23 16.27 -0.68 14.05
CA ALA A 23 15.92 -0.78 15.47
C ALA A 23 16.64 -1.95 16.16
N TRP A 24 16.69 -3.12 15.50
CA TRP A 24 17.33 -4.32 16.05
C TRP A 24 18.84 -4.15 16.22
N HIS A 25 19.52 -3.57 15.24
CA HIS A 25 20.96 -3.31 15.34
C HIS A 25 21.28 -2.24 16.37
N LYS A 26 20.52 -1.14 16.41
CA LYS A 26 20.69 -0.08 17.43
C LYS A 26 20.47 -0.61 18.85
N ALA A 27 19.50 -1.50 19.05
CA ALA A 27 19.29 -2.16 20.35
C ALA A 27 20.47 -3.02 20.80
N LYS A 28 21.33 -3.45 19.89
CA LYS A 28 22.59 -4.18 20.16
C LYS A 28 23.80 -3.26 20.32
N GLY A 29 23.63 -1.96 20.22
CA GLY A 29 24.71 -0.99 20.30
C GLY A 29 25.46 -0.78 18.98
N ASP A 30 24.93 -1.26 17.85
CA ASP A 30 25.52 -1.05 16.53
C ASP A 30 25.24 0.37 16.03
N THR A 31 26.16 0.93 15.23
CA THR A 31 25.93 2.17 14.48
C THR A 31 25.21 1.85 13.18
N VAL A 32 24.08 2.50 12.93
CA VAL A 32 23.24 2.27 11.73
C VAL A 32 23.06 3.57 10.97
N GLU A 33 23.33 3.53 9.67
CA GLU A 33 23.21 4.69 8.78
C GLU A 33 22.81 4.26 7.35
N TRP A 34 22.47 5.22 6.51
CA TRP A 34 22.28 4.95 5.09
C TRP A 34 23.61 4.57 4.45
N TRP A 35 23.56 3.54 3.60
CA TRP A 35 24.75 3.04 2.92
C TRP A 35 25.28 4.06 1.90
N GLU A 36 26.60 4.29 1.95
CA GLU A 36 27.35 5.12 1.01
C GLU A 36 28.46 4.31 0.34
N PRO A 37 28.68 4.43 -1.01
CA PRO A 37 29.61 3.55 -1.75
C PRO A 37 31.06 3.66 -1.32
N ILE A 38 31.45 4.79 -0.73
CA ILE A 38 32.85 5.08 -0.35
C ILE A 38 33.17 4.63 1.09
N ASP A 39 32.16 4.24 1.85
CA ASP A 39 32.31 3.89 3.26
C ASP A 39 32.44 2.38 3.47
N ASN A 40 33.07 2.00 4.57
CA ASN A 40 33.20 0.61 4.97
C ASN A 40 32.16 0.24 6.02
N TYR A 41 31.49 -0.88 5.80
CA TYR A 41 30.46 -1.43 6.69
C TYR A 41 30.79 -2.86 7.06
N ASP A 42 30.48 -3.25 8.31
CA ASP A 42 30.57 -4.66 8.74
C ASP A 42 29.46 -5.50 8.09
N ARG A 43 28.31 -4.86 7.77
CA ARG A 43 27.19 -5.50 7.08
C ARG A 43 26.31 -4.46 6.37
N VAL A 44 25.86 -4.82 5.19
CA VAL A 44 24.90 -4.01 4.40
C VAL A 44 23.61 -4.78 4.22
N TYR A 45 22.46 -4.10 4.42
CA TYR A 45 21.13 -4.61 4.12
C TYR A 45 20.51 -3.78 2.99
N SER A 46 19.92 -4.46 2.02
CA SER A 46 19.18 -3.81 0.95
C SER A 46 17.76 -4.36 0.85
N SER A 47 16.77 -3.48 0.87
CA SER A 47 15.37 -3.83 0.66
C SER A 47 14.83 -3.18 -0.58
N LYS A 48 14.17 -3.96 -1.45
CA LYS A 48 13.55 -3.50 -2.70
C LYS A 48 12.16 -4.10 -2.84
N VAL A 49 11.15 -3.26 -3.04
CA VAL A 49 9.75 -3.65 -3.20
C VAL A 49 9.37 -3.81 -4.65
N PHE A 50 9.82 -2.88 -5.51
CA PHE A 50 9.44 -2.85 -6.93
C PHE A 50 10.48 -3.54 -7.82
N THR A 51 10.01 -4.44 -8.69
CA THR A 51 10.87 -5.16 -9.64
C THR A 51 11.46 -4.26 -10.72
N PHE A 52 10.85 -3.10 -10.96
CA PHE A 52 11.31 -2.12 -11.96
C PHE A 52 12.31 -1.10 -11.43
N SER A 53 12.52 -1.05 -10.11
CA SER A 53 13.60 -0.24 -9.54
C SER A 53 14.95 -0.76 -10.03
N PRO A 54 15.86 0.10 -10.48
CA PRO A 54 17.16 -0.31 -10.98
C PRO A 54 17.96 -1.05 -9.89
N GLU A 55 18.82 -1.95 -10.31
CA GLU A 55 19.78 -2.55 -9.37
C GLU A 55 20.95 -1.61 -9.15
N ASN A 56 21.34 -1.47 -7.88
CA ASN A 56 22.53 -0.74 -7.53
C ASN A 56 23.75 -1.68 -7.65
N ILE A 57 24.56 -1.46 -8.68
CA ILE A 57 25.74 -2.30 -9.01
C ILE A 57 26.93 -2.09 -8.07
N TYR A 58 26.90 -1.04 -7.24
CA TYR A 58 27.98 -0.72 -6.30
C TYR A 58 27.79 -1.37 -4.92
N LEU A 59 26.64 -2.02 -4.69
CA LEU A 59 26.43 -2.74 -3.42
C LEU A 59 27.47 -3.85 -3.23
N PRO A 60 28.01 -4.01 -2.01
CA PRO A 60 28.89 -5.12 -1.68
C PRO A 60 28.30 -6.47 -2.06
N PRO A 61 29.10 -7.43 -2.56
CA PRO A 61 28.62 -8.75 -3.00
C PRO A 61 27.91 -9.54 -1.88
N ASP A 62 28.29 -9.32 -0.63
CA ASP A 62 27.76 -9.95 0.59
C ASP A 62 26.55 -9.21 1.18
N THR A 63 26.02 -8.20 0.46
CA THR A 63 24.81 -7.47 0.89
C THR A 63 23.64 -8.42 1.11
N VAL A 64 23.03 -8.33 2.29
CA VAL A 64 21.80 -9.07 2.63
C VAL A 64 20.62 -8.41 1.93
N LYS A 65 20.12 -9.03 0.89
CA LYS A 65 19.01 -8.52 0.09
C LYS A 65 17.65 -9.10 0.55
N GLY A 66 16.59 -8.30 0.50
CA GLY A 66 15.22 -8.71 0.80
C GLY A 66 14.16 -7.93 0.02
N GLY A 67 12.96 -8.50 -0.03
CA GLY A 67 11.78 -7.88 -0.64
C GLY A 67 11.46 -8.37 -2.05
N THR A 68 10.22 -8.08 -2.48
CA THR A 68 9.63 -8.54 -3.75
C THR A 68 10.39 -8.07 -4.97
N GLY A 69 11.01 -6.89 -4.91
CA GLY A 69 11.81 -6.33 -6.00
C GLY A 69 13.06 -7.15 -6.32
N TYR A 70 13.58 -7.91 -5.37
CA TYR A 70 14.65 -8.90 -5.56
C TYR A 70 14.13 -10.32 -5.80
N GLY A 71 12.81 -10.52 -5.86
CA GLY A 71 12.21 -11.86 -5.94
C GLY A 71 12.33 -12.66 -4.65
N ILE A 72 12.63 -12.02 -3.52
CA ILE A 72 12.80 -12.64 -2.21
C ILE A 72 11.53 -12.44 -1.40
N TYR A 73 10.89 -13.54 -1.02
CA TYR A 73 9.59 -13.54 -0.32
C TYR A 73 9.69 -13.99 1.13
N THR A 74 10.90 -14.23 1.63
CA THR A 74 11.12 -14.60 3.04
C THR A 74 10.82 -13.43 3.96
N ASP A 75 10.16 -13.71 5.07
CA ASP A 75 9.94 -12.75 6.14
C ASP A 75 11.28 -12.43 6.88
N LEU A 76 11.29 -11.32 7.59
CA LEU A 76 12.36 -11.00 8.53
C LEU A 76 12.46 -12.08 9.63
N ALA A 77 13.63 -12.26 10.19
CA ALA A 77 13.79 -13.10 11.38
C ALA A 77 12.85 -12.61 12.50
N PRO A 78 12.23 -13.53 13.28
CA PRO A 78 11.21 -13.14 14.25
C PRO A 78 11.64 -12.07 15.24
N GLU A 79 12.90 -12.09 15.66
CA GLU A 79 13.47 -11.10 16.58
C GLU A 79 13.61 -9.70 15.95
N ILE A 80 13.82 -9.63 14.65
CA ILE A 80 13.84 -8.35 13.89
C ILE A 80 12.40 -7.89 13.60
N ASP A 81 11.54 -8.81 13.20
CA ASP A 81 10.15 -8.53 12.89
C ASP A 81 9.37 -8.04 14.14
N ALA A 82 9.75 -8.49 15.33
CA ALA A 82 9.18 -8.04 16.59
C ALA A 82 9.54 -6.60 16.99
N MET A 83 10.58 -6.00 16.38
CA MET A 83 11.03 -4.65 16.73
C MET A 83 10.00 -3.58 16.36
N CYS A 84 9.87 -2.56 17.21
CA CYS A 84 9.23 -1.31 16.84
C CYS A 84 10.04 -0.64 15.72
N PRO A 85 9.40 -0.07 14.70
CA PRO A 85 10.12 0.60 13.62
C PRO A 85 10.95 1.79 14.11
N ASP A 86 12.18 1.88 13.64
CA ASP A 86 13.04 3.04 13.89
C ASP A 86 12.72 4.17 12.91
N TYR A 87 11.97 5.15 13.37
CA TYR A 87 11.60 6.32 12.58
C TYR A 87 12.73 7.34 12.41
N SER A 88 13.85 7.20 13.13
CA SER A 88 14.96 8.15 13.01
C SER A 88 15.66 8.09 11.64
N ILE A 89 15.53 6.95 10.92
CA ILE A 89 16.05 6.82 9.55
C ILE A 89 15.11 7.43 8.48
N TYR A 90 13.87 7.80 8.86
CA TYR A 90 12.91 8.52 8.03
C TYR A 90 12.33 9.70 8.83
N PRO A 91 13.11 10.76 9.09
CA PRO A 91 12.73 11.85 10.00
C PRO A 91 11.48 12.62 9.56
N ASP A 92 11.22 12.66 8.24
CA ASP A 92 10.05 13.33 7.68
C ASP A 92 8.77 12.49 7.75
N CYS A 93 8.85 11.24 8.24
CA CYS A 93 7.67 10.39 8.40
C CYS A 93 6.83 10.85 9.59
N ASP A 94 5.68 11.47 9.31
CA ASP A 94 4.76 12.06 10.28
C ASP A 94 3.62 11.11 10.72
N TYR A 95 3.69 9.82 10.40
CA TYR A 95 2.69 8.80 10.72
C TYR A 95 3.33 7.51 11.24
N ALA A 96 2.52 6.68 11.89
CA ALA A 96 2.89 5.30 12.19
C ALA A 96 2.61 4.41 10.96
N ILE A 97 3.43 3.36 10.76
CA ILE A 97 3.26 2.42 9.65
C ILE A 97 3.33 0.97 10.15
N GLY A 98 2.45 0.11 9.64
CA GLY A 98 2.46 -1.31 10.00
C GLY A 98 1.34 -2.11 9.38
N PHE A 99 1.20 -3.35 9.87
CA PHE A 99 0.17 -4.30 9.45
C PHE A 99 -0.58 -4.82 10.67
N MET A 100 -1.91 -4.84 10.62
CA MET A 100 -2.74 -5.56 11.59
C MET A 100 -2.96 -7.02 11.16
N THR A 101 -2.98 -7.25 9.84
CA THR A 101 -3.12 -8.57 9.25
C THR A 101 -2.11 -8.77 8.13
N ARG A 102 -1.77 -10.02 7.83
CA ARG A 102 -0.93 -10.40 6.68
C ARG A 102 -1.69 -11.39 5.79
N GLY A 103 -1.39 -11.34 4.49
CA GLY A 103 -2.00 -12.26 3.53
C GLY A 103 -3.35 -11.80 2.99
N CYS A 104 -4.00 -12.66 2.19
CA CYS A 104 -5.28 -12.36 1.55
C CYS A 104 -6.07 -13.64 1.29
N ILE A 105 -7.42 -13.53 1.26
CA ILE A 105 -8.31 -14.61 0.84
C ILE A 105 -8.44 -14.71 -0.69
N ARG A 106 -7.97 -13.68 -1.42
CA ARG A 106 -8.10 -13.61 -2.89
C ARG A 106 -6.85 -14.17 -3.57
N ARG A 107 -7.04 -14.57 -4.83
CA ARG A 107 -5.98 -15.05 -5.73
C ARG A 107 -6.07 -14.30 -7.06
N CYS A 108 -5.99 -12.97 -7.00
CA CYS A 108 -6.01 -12.13 -8.20
C CYS A 108 -4.80 -12.45 -9.07
N PRO A 109 -4.96 -12.66 -10.40
CA PRO A 109 -3.88 -13.11 -11.30
C PRO A 109 -2.65 -12.18 -11.33
N TRP A 110 -2.87 -10.89 -11.08
CA TRP A 110 -1.81 -9.86 -11.08
C TRP A 110 -1.20 -9.60 -9.69
N CYS A 111 -1.62 -10.33 -8.65
CA CYS A 111 -1.27 -9.99 -7.27
C CYS A 111 -0.21 -10.94 -6.71
N VAL A 112 0.87 -10.35 -6.16
CA VAL A 112 1.96 -11.08 -5.51
C VAL A 112 1.62 -11.61 -4.12
N VAL A 113 0.59 -11.07 -3.47
CA VAL A 113 0.25 -11.36 -2.06
C VAL A 113 0.06 -12.84 -1.77
N PRO A 114 -0.68 -13.63 -2.58
CA PRO A 114 -0.82 -15.07 -2.34
C PRO A 114 0.51 -15.83 -2.31
N LYS A 115 1.48 -15.39 -3.14
CA LYS A 115 2.82 -15.99 -3.21
C LYS A 115 3.72 -15.53 -2.06
N LYS A 116 3.61 -14.25 -1.68
CA LYS A 116 4.46 -13.64 -0.66
C LYS A 116 4.00 -13.92 0.78
N GLU A 117 2.70 -13.77 1.04
CA GLU A 117 2.15 -13.77 2.40
C GLU A 117 1.17 -14.91 2.67
N GLY A 118 0.66 -15.56 1.60
CA GLY A 118 -0.27 -16.67 1.70
C GLY A 118 -1.67 -16.28 2.16
N LYS A 119 -2.27 -17.13 2.99
CA LYS A 119 -3.62 -16.93 3.54
C LYS A 119 -3.63 -15.80 4.56
N ILE A 120 -4.81 -15.17 4.69
CA ILE A 120 -5.03 -14.13 5.71
C ILE A 120 -4.78 -14.68 7.12
N LYS A 121 -4.07 -13.91 7.94
CA LYS A 121 -3.79 -14.21 9.35
C LYS A 121 -3.72 -12.92 10.18
N ALA A 122 -4.10 -12.97 11.44
CA ALA A 122 -3.84 -11.92 12.42
C ALA A 122 -2.34 -11.69 12.57
N TYR A 123 -1.95 -10.46 12.86
CA TYR A 123 -0.53 -10.12 13.00
C TYR A 123 -0.25 -9.22 14.20
N ARG A 124 -0.70 -7.96 14.20
CA ARG A 124 -0.52 -7.02 15.31
C ARG A 124 -1.82 -6.29 15.64
N THR A 125 -1.89 -5.76 16.86
CA THR A 125 -2.92 -4.78 17.22
C THR A 125 -2.53 -3.40 16.69
N TRP A 126 -3.50 -2.49 16.55
CA TRP A 126 -3.19 -1.11 16.16
C TRP A 126 -2.43 -0.35 17.26
N GLU A 127 -2.62 -0.74 18.54
CA GLU A 127 -1.90 -0.20 19.68
C GLU A 127 -0.39 -0.49 19.62
N GLU A 128 0.00 -1.69 19.12
CA GLU A 128 1.40 -2.05 18.91
C GLU A 128 2.04 -1.30 17.74
N ILE A 129 1.21 -0.80 16.81
CA ILE A 129 1.67 -0.08 15.61
C ILE A 129 1.78 1.42 15.87
N LYS A 130 0.85 1.98 16.65
CA LYS A 130 0.77 3.43 16.87
C LYS A 130 2.07 4.03 17.42
N ARG A 131 2.33 5.28 17.05
CA ARG A 131 3.38 6.10 17.68
C ARG A 131 2.75 6.97 18.78
N PRO A 132 3.43 7.15 19.93
CA PRO A 132 2.93 8.02 20.99
C PRO A 132 2.80 9.49 20.59
N ASP A 133 3.67 9.96 19.69
CA ASP A 133 3.81 11.34 19.22
C ASP A 133 2.98 11.67 17.97
N LYS A 134 2.30 10.67 17.36
CA LYS A 134 1.55 10.84 16.10
C LYS A 134 0.15 10.27 16.19
N ARG A 135 -0.79 10.93 15.49
CA ARG A 135 -2.19 10.52 15.40
C ARG A 135 -2.50 9.69 14.17
N ASP A 136 -1.67 9.79 13.14
CA ASP A 136 -1.88 9.14 11.86
C ASP A 136 -1.24 7.76 11.82
N ILE A 137 -2.00 6.78 11.32
CA ILE A 137 -1.51 5.42 11.11
C ILE A 137 -1.81 5.02 9.66
N VAL A 138 -0.77 4.60 8.94
CA VAL A 138 -0.88 4.02 7.61
C VAL A 138 -0.75 2.50 7.74
N PHE A 139 -1.85 1.80 7.53
CA PHE A 139 -1.89 0.35 7.50
C PHE A 139 -1.60 -0.16 6.09
N MET A 140 -0.68 -1.11 6.00
CA MET A 140 -0.27 -1.73 4.73
C MET A 140 -0.97 -3.07 4.48
N ASP A 141 -2.05 -3.33 5.20
CA ASP A 141 -2.83 -4.56 5.11
C ASP A 141 -3.36 -4.81 3.70
N ASN A 142 -3.21 -6.05 3.23
CA ASN A 142 -3.65 -6.42 1.89
C ASN A 142 -5.16 -6.70 1.80
N ASN A 143 -5.78 -7.18 2.88
CA ASN A 143 -7.23 -7.45 2.94
C ASN A 143 -7.73 -7.54 4.39
N VAL A 144 -7.63 -6.45 5.14
CA VAL A 144 -7.97 -6.39 6.57
C VAL A 144 -9.40 -6.82 6.87
N LEU A 145 -10.36 -6.50 5.98
CA LEU A 145 -11.78 -6.84 6.16
C LEU A 145 -12.08 -8.35 6.04
N ALA A 146 -11.13 -9.14 5.55
CA ALA A 146 -11.27 -10.60 5.47
C ALA A 146 -10.83 -11.31 6.76
N SER A 147 -10.45 -10.58 7.79
CA SER A 147 -9.99 -11.10 9.09
C SER A 147 -10.91 -10.60 10.20
N GLU A 148 -11.40 -11.50 11.04
CA GLU A 148 -12.14 -11.14 12.26
C GLU A 148 -11.30 -10.22 13.14
N HIS A 149 -10.03 -10.59 13.40
CA HIS A 149 -9.08 -9.74 14.10
C HIS A 149 -8.97 -8.33 13.46
N GLY A 150 -8.87 -8.25 12.12
CA GLY A 150 -8.80 -6.95 11.43
C GLY A 150 -10.04 -6.09 11.66
N ILE A 151 -11.24 -6.69 11.62
CA ILE A 151 -12.51 -6.01 11.89
C ILE A 151 -12.58 -5.55 13.35
N GLU A 152 -12.20 -6.40 14.32
CA GLU A 152 -12.14 -6.06 15.74
C GLU A 152 -11.18 -4.89 16.00
N GLN A 153 -9.99 -4.90 15.36
CA GLN A 153 -9.04 -3.80 15.48
C GLN A 153 -9.62 -2.49 14.94
N ILE A 154 -10.32 -2.52 13.78
CA ILE A 154 -11.01 -1.33 13.25
C ILE A 154 -12.09 -0.85 14.23
N ALA A 155 -12.88 -1.75 14.80
CA ALA A 155 -13.92 -1.43 15.75
C ALA A 155 -13.36 -0.77 17.03
N SER A 156 -12.23 -1.25 17.52
CA SER A 156 -11.57 -0.70 18.71
C SER A 156 -10.99 0.71 18.50
N MET A 157 -10.77 1.13 17.25
CA MET A 157 -10.36 2.49 16.89
C MET A 157 -11.53 3.49 16.84
N ALA A 158 -12.79 3.02 16.80
CA ALA A 158 -13.95 3.89 16.79
C ALA A 158 -13.97 4.83 18.03
N GLY A 159 -14.18 6.12 17.80
CA GLY A 159 -14.15 7.15 18.84
C GLY A 159 -12.76 7.50 19.39
N LYS A 160 -11.71 6.83 18.99
CA LYS A 160 -10.33 7.15 19.39
C LYS A 160 -9.78 8.37 18.64
N ASP A 161 -8.73 8.96 19.20
CA ASP A 161 -8.05 10.10 18.55
C ASP A 161 -6.90 9.63 17.68
N VAL A 162 -7.22 8.72 16.74
CA VAL A 162 -6.31 8.25 15.69
C VAL A 162 -6.96 8.44 14.32
N ARG A 163 -6.17 8.76 13.30
CA ARG A 163 -6.63 8.84 11.91
C ARG A 163 -5.93 7.75 11.09
N ILE A 164 -6.70 6.99 10.35
CA ILE A 164 -6.21 5.80 9.67
C ILE A 164 -6.22 5.94 8.14
N ASP A 165 -5.34 5.22 7.49
CA ASP A 165 -5.32 5.03 6.03
C ASP A 165 -4.95 3.57 5.73
N PHE A 166 -5.79 2.85 5.01
CA PHE A 166 -5.46 1.54 4.46
C PHE A 166 -4.87 1.74 3.06
N ASN A 167 -3.55 1.87 2.98
CA ASN A 167 -2.84 2.27 1.78
C ASN A 167 -3.04 1.31 0.59
N GLN A 168 -3.19 0.00 0.86
CA GLN A 168 -3.44 -1.01 -0.19
C GLN A 168 -4.90 -1.08 -0.62
N GLY A 169 -5.80 -0.42 0.10
CA GLY A 169 -7.24 -0.41 -0.14
C GLY A 169 -7.98 -1.56 0.53
N LEU A 170 -9.29 -1.35 0.70
CA LEU A 170 -10.23 -2.30 1.27
C LEU A 170 -10.91 -3.12 0.16
N ASP A 171 -11.19 -4.39 0.43
CA ASP A 171 -11.97 -5.24 -0.48
C ASP A 171 -13.45 -4.82 -0.46
N ALA A 172 -13.89 -4.07 -1.46
CA ALA A 172 -15.25 -3.57 -1.58
C ALA A 172 -16.33 -4.66 -1.54
N ARG A 173 -15.98 -5.91 -1.89
CA ARG A 173 -16.90 -7.06 -1.83
C ARG A 173 -17.34 -7.40 -0.42
N LEU A 174 -16.52 -7.02 0.57
CA LEU A 174 -16.74 -7.25 2.00
C LEU A 174 -17.41 -6.05 2.71
N ILE A 175 -17.67 -4.96 1.99
CA ILE A 175 -18.34 -3.78 2.53
C ILE A 175 -19.86 -3.97 2.41
N ASP A 176 -20.46 -4.58 3.41
CA ASP A 176 -21.90 -4.60 3.64
C ASP A 176 -22.34 -3.41 4.52
N LYS A 177 -23.60 -3.38 4.94
CA LYS A 177 -24.14 -2.30 5.79
C LYS A 177 -23.47 -2.24 7.17
N HIS A 178 -23.11 -3.40 7.73
CA HIS A 178 -22.45 -3.47 9.04
C HIS A 178 -21.02 -2.90 8.96
N ILE A 179 -20.26 -3.38 7.99
CA ILE A 179 -18.89 -2.88 7.75
C ILE A 179 -18.90 -1.40 7.35
N ALA A 180 -19.84 -0.95 6.52
CA ALA A 180 -19.97 0.46 6.14
C ALA A 180 -20.24 1.35 7.38
N LYS A 181 -21.09 0.90 8.30
CA LYS A 181 -21.33 1.59 9.57
C LYS A 181 -20.04 1.68 10.39
N LEU A 182 -19.32 0.58 10.55
CA LEU A 182 -18.05 0.53 11.26
C LEU A 182 -17.03 1.51 10.63
N LEU A 183 -16.86 1.49 9.31
CA LEU A 183 -15.94 2.37 8.60
C LEU A 183 -16.34 3.86 8.71
N SER A 184 -17.62 4.16 8.96
CA SER A 184 -18.09 5.53 9.18
C SER A 184 -17.78 6.08 10.57
N GLU A 185 -17.48 5.22 11.54
CA GLU A 185 -17.23 5.57 12.95
C GLU A 185 -15.74 5.85 13.25
N VAL A 186 -14.84 5.45 12.35
CA VAL A 186 -13.39 5.71 12.48
C VAL A 186 -12.99 7.00 11.77
N LYS A 187 -11.92 7.63 12.25
CA LYS A 187 -11.39 8.85 11.62
C LYS A 187 -10.41 8.48 10.51
N TRP A 188 -10.69 8.88 9.31
CA TRP A 188 -9.81 8.67 8.16
C TRP A 188 -8.80 9.82 8.02
N ARG A 189 -7.56 9.48 7.71
CA ARG A 189 -6.53 10.48 7.39
C ARG A 189 -6.95 11.28 6.16
N ARG A 190 -7.42 10.62 5.11
CA ARG A 190 -7.94 11.27 3.91
C ARG A 190 -9.08 10.49 3.27
N PHE A 191 -8.85 9.28 2.82
CA PHE A 191 -9.77 8.51 1.99
C PHE A 191 -10.05 7.11 2.53
N ILE A 192 -11.22 6.60 2.22
CA ILE A 192 -11.54 5.17 2.23
C ILE A 192 -11.14 4.64 0.85
N ARG A 193 -10.09 3.81 0.80
CA ARG A 193 -9.53 3.33 -0.46
C ARG A 193 -10.10 1.97 -0.82
N MET A 194 -10.38 1.76 -2.13
CA MET A 194 -10.85 0.51 -2.71
C MET A 194 -10.17 0.29 -4.06
N ALA A 195 -10.42 -0.86 -4.72
CA ALA A 195 -9.94 -1.14 -6.07
C ALA A 195 -11.07 -1.61 -6.98
N CYS A 196 -11.04 -1.16 -8.24
CA CYS A 196 -11.94 -1.55 -9.32
C CYS A 196 -11.10 -2.05 -10.51
N ASP A 197 -10.56 -3.27 -10.40
CA ASP A 197 -9.57 -3.80 -11.35
C ASP A 197 -10.20 -4.55 -12.53
N THR A 198 -11.49 -4.89 -12.45
CA THR A 198 -12.26 -5.54 -13.52
C THR A 198 -13.66 -4.92 -13.62
N ASP A 199 -14.33 -5.06 -14.78
CA ASP A 199 -15.69 -4.57 -14.98
C ASP A 199 -16.69 -5.17 -13.99
N ALA A 200 -16.48 -6.43 -13.57
CA ALA A 200 -17.30 -7.09 -12.56
C ALA A 200 -17.25 -6.39 -11.18
N MET A 201 -16.27 -5.52 -10.95
CA MET A 201 -16.18 -4.73 -9.73
C MET A 201 -17.06 -3.47 -9.76
N ILE A 202 -17.55 -3.00 -10.91
CA ILE A 202 -18.40 -1.81 -11.01
C ILE A 202 -19.60 -1.91 -10.05
N PRO A 203 -20.50 -2.92 -10.17
CA PRO A 203 -21.67 -3.01 -9.28
C PRO A 203 -21.28 -3.23 -7.81
N VAL A 204 -20.10 -3.81 -7.56
CA VAL A 204 -19.58 -4.01 -6.19
C VAL A 204 -19.20 -2.68 -5.57
N ILE A 205 -18.46 -1.84 -6.30
CA ILE A 205 -18.10 -0.48 -5.85
C ILE A 205 -19.34 0.39 -5.67
N GLU A 206 -20.28 0.36 -6.61
CA GLU A 206 -21.55 1.09 -6.50
C GLU A 206 -22.31 0.74 -5.22
N ARG A 207 -22.39 -0.56 -4.90
CA ARG A 207 -23.01 -1.04 -3.65
C ARG A 207 -22.25 -0.55 -2.42
N ALA A 208 -20.91 -0.68 -2.39
CA ALA A 208 -20.10 -0.25 -1.27
C ALA A 208 -20.21 1.27 -1.02
N VAL A 209 -20.16 2.08 -2.09
CA VAL A 209 -20.31 3.54 -2.01
C VAL A 209 -21.70 3.91 -1.51
N ARG A 210 -22.76 3.21 -1.95
CA ARG A 210 -24.12 3.41 -1.45
C ARG A 210 -24.22 3.13 0.04
N HIS A 211 -23.71 1.98 0.52
CA HIS A 211 -23.74 1.64 1.95
C HIS A 211 -22.96 2.65 2.80
N LEU A 212 -21.79 3.08 2.33
CA LEU A 212 -21.03 4.14 2.99
C LEU A 212 -21.81 5.47 3.01
N GLY A 213 -22.50 5.80 1.91
CA GLY A 213 -23.34 6.99 1.78
C GLY A 213 -24.53 6.97 2.76
N GLU A 214 -25.19 5.83 2.93
CA GLU A 214 -26.26 5.61 3.92
C GLU A 214 -25.76 5.87 5.36
N CYS A 215 -24.45 5.67 5.62
CA CYS A 215 -23.79 5.98 6.89
C CYS A 215 -23.16 7.39 6.94
N GLY A 216 -23.48 8.27 5.97
CA GLY A 216 -23.02 9.67 5.96
C GLY A 216 -21.66 9.93 5.34
N VAL A 217 -20.97 8.92 4.82
CA VAL A 217 -19.69 9.08 4.11
C VAL A 217 -19.95 9.70 2.74
N LYS A 218 -19.32 10.83 2.47
CA LYS A 218 -19.48 11.53 1.19
C LYS A 218 -18.64 10.85 0.08
N PRO A 219 -19.13 10.79 -1.19
CA PRO A 219 -18.39 10.13 -2.28
C PRO A 219 -16.95 10.61 -2.46
N TYR A 220 -16.68 11.91 -2.31
CA TYR A 220 -15.33 12.47 -2.42
C TYR A 220 -14.35 11.99 -1.34
N ARG A 221 -14.84 11.30 -0.28
CA ARG A 221 -14.02 10.61 0.74
C ARG A 221 -13.64 9.19 0.34
N VAL A 222 -14.19 8.69 -0.75
CA VAL A 222 -13.86 7.39 -1.33
C VAL A 222 -12.85 7.58 -2.46
N PHE A 223 -11.83 6.72 -2.47
CA PHE A 223 -10.78 6.73 -3.48
C PHE A 223 -10.64 5.33 -4.08
N VAL A 224 -10.66 5.23 -5.40
CA VAL A 224 -10.68 3.93 -6.08
C VAL A 224 -9.49 3.78 -7.03
N TYR A 225 -8.66 2.76 -6.78
CA TYR A 225 -7.63 2.36 -7.74
C TYR A 225 -8.26 1.65 -8.94
N VAL A 226 -7.78 1.93 -10.13
CA VAL A 226 -8.21 1.31 -11.39
C VAL A 226 -6.99 0.74 -12.11
N LEU A 227 -6.91 -0.58 -12.22
CA LEU A 227 -5.84 -1.24 -12.96
C LEU A 227 -6.11 -1.13 -14.48
N VAL A 228 -5.17 -0.56 -15.24
CA VAL A 228 -5.31 -0.35 -16.69
C VAL A 228 -4.58 -1.47 -17.43
N GLN A 229 -5.29 -2.56 -17.72
CA GLN A 229 -4.83 -3.66 -18.59
C GLN A 229 -5.36 -3.47 -20.01
N ASP A 230 -6.67 -3.35 -20.14
CA ASP A 230 -7.40 -3.06 -21.36
C ASP A 230 -8.03 -1.67 -21.27
N ILE A 231 -7.88 -0.86 -22.32
CA ILE A 231 -8.32 0.55 -22.32
C ILE A 231 -9.83 0.67 -22.27
N GLU A 232 -10.56 -0.11 -23.07
CA GLU A 232 -12.03 -0.01 -23.15
C GLU A 232 -12.67 -0.40 -21.82
N SER A 233 -12.17 -1.49 -21.19
CA SER A 233 -12.60 -1.90 -19.87
C SER A 233 -12.23 -0.85 -18.80
N ALA A 234 -11.01 -0.29 -18.85
CA ALA A 234 -10.60 0.75 -17.92
C ALA A 234 -11.46 2.01 -18.06
N GLU A 235 -11.83 2.41 -19.28
CA GLU A 235 -12.69 3.55 -19.57
C GLU A 235 -14.10 3.35 -18.99
N ARG A 236 -14.71 2.17 -19.21
CA ARG A 236 -16.03 1.85 -18.60
C ARG A 236 -16.01 1.99 -17.09
N ARG A 237 -14.95 1.48 -16.42
CA ARG A 237 -14.79 1.58 -14.96
C ARG A 237 -14.59 3.02 -14.51
N VAL A 238 -13.72 3.76 -15.17
CA VAL A 238 -13.45 5.17 -14.87
C VAL A 238 -14.72 6.03 -15.03
N GLU A 239 -15.51 5.82 -16.08
CA GLU A 239 -16.77 6.54 -16.28
C GLU A 239 -17.84 6.16 -15.25
N ALA A 240 -17.91 4.90 -14.83
CA ALA A 240 -18.78 4.50 -13.72
C ALA A 240 -18.37 5.21 -12.41
N LEU A 241 -17.09 5.26 -12.10
CA LEU A 241 -16.55 5.94 -10.91
C LEU A 241 -16.78 7.46 -10.97
N ARG A 242 -16.65 8.07 -12.16
CA ARG A 242 -16.96 9.49 -12.39
C ARG A 242 -18.41 9.80 -12.02
N ARG A 243 -19.37 8.97 -12.49
CA ARG A 243 -20.79 9.12 -12.15
C ARG A 243 -21.08 9.00 -10.65
N LEU A 244 -20.32 8.17 -9.94
CA LEU A 244 -20.42 8.04 -8.48
C LEU A 244 -19.83 9.23 -7.72
N GLY A 245 -19.07 10.09 -8.38
CA GLY A 245 -18.43 11.25 -7.75
C GLY A 245 -17.31 10.89 -6.77
N VAL A 246 -16.69 9.71 -6.91
CA VAL A 246 -15.55 9.27 -6.11
C VAL A 246 -14.22 9.73 -6.72
N ASP A 247 -13.20 9.86 -5.90
CA ASP A 247 -11.83 10.08 -6.39
C ASP A 247 -11.24 8.77 -6.92
N MET A 248 -10.31 8.86 -7.88
CA MET A 248 -9.72 7.67 -8.47
C MET A 248 -8.26 7.87 -8.88
N PHE A 249 -7.57 6.76 -9.08
CA PHE A 249 -6.23 6.70 -9.63
C PHE A 249 -6.10 5.51 -10.58
N ALA A 250 -5.79 5.79 -11.83
CA ALA A 250 -5.52 4.78 -12.84
C ALA A 250 -4.05 4.37 -12.79
N GLN A 251 -3.80 3.06 -12.66
CA GLN A 251 -2.48 2.48 -12.63
C GLN A 251 -2.26 1.60 -13.85
N PRO A 252 -1.33 1.92 -14.74
CA PRO A 252 -0.98 1.07 -15.86
C PRO A 252 -0.50 -0.29 -15.36
N TYR A 253 -1.07 -1.35 -15.92
CA TYR A 253 -0.66 -2.71 -15.57
C TYR A 253 0.75 -3.00 -16.06
N ARG A 254 1.53 -3.60 -15.16
CA ARG A 254 2.87 -4.13 -15.44
C ARG A 254 2.86 -5.62 -15.11
N ASP A 255 3.23 -6.44 -16.07
CA ASP A 255 3.41 -7.87 -15.83
C ASP A 255 4.84 -8.12 -15.31
N PHE A 256 4.94 -8.27 -14.01
CA PHE A 256 6.23 -8.45 -13.35
C PHE A 256 6.84 -9.83 -13.60
N GLU A 257 6.01 -10.86 -13.83
CA GLU A 257 6.48 -12.22 -14.07
C GLU A 257 7.10 -12.34 -15.47
N ASN A 258 6.43 -11.77 -16.47
CA ASN A 258 6.89 -11.77 -17.85
C ASN A 258 7.75 -10.55 -18.22
N LYS A 259 8.01 -9.63 -17.28
CA LYS A 259 8.77 -8.38 -17.48
C LYS A 259 8.18 -7.49 -18.60
N ILE A 260 6.85 -7.47 -18.72
CA ILE A 260 6.16 -6.66 -19.73
C ILE A 260 5.82 -5.29 -19.12
N GLU A 261 6.37 -4.25 -19.73
CA GLU A 261 6.11 -2.87 -19.35
C GLU A 261 4.75 -2.40 -19.89
N PRO A 262 4.09 -1.46 -19.20
CA PRO A 262 2.89 -0.82 -19.72
C PRO A 262 3.12 -0.18 -21.08
N THR A 263 2.17 -0.31 -21.97
CA THR A 263 2.20 0.34 -23.29
C THR A 263 2.08 1.87 -23.15
N GLN A 264 2.47 2.58 -24.22
CA GLN A 264 2.34 4.04 -24.25
C GLN A 264 0.90 4.49 -24.05
N ILE A 265 -0.06 3.81 -24.67
CA ILE A 265 -1.49 4.17 -24.56
C ILE A 265 -2.01 3.97 -23.13
N GLN A 266 -1.59 2.91 -22.42
CA GLN A 266 -1.94 2.71 -21.01
C GLN A 266 -1.38 3.82 -20.12
N ARG A 267 -0.15 4.27 -20.36
CA ARG A 267 0.46 5.40 -19.65
C ARG A 267 -0.26 6.72 -19.94
N GLN A 268 -0.65 6.96 -21.19
CA GLN A 268 -1.42 8.14 -21.59
C GLN A 268 -2.81 8.15 -20.95
N PHE A 269 -3.51 7.00 -20.93
CA PHE A 269 -4.80 6.85 -20.29
C PHE A 269 -4.69 7.15 -18.78
N ALA A 270 -3.73 6.55 -18.10
CA ALA A 270 -3.50 6.83 -16.69
C ALA A 270 -3.17 8.30 -16.43
N ARG A 271 -2.36 8.92 -17.29
CA ARG A 271 -2.06 10.35 -17.20
C ARG A 271 -3.31 11.22 -17.32
N TRP A 272 -4.21 10.89 -18.26
CA TRP A 272 -5.48 11.59 -18.42
C TRP A 272 -6.35 11.49 -17.17
N VAL A 273 -6.57 10.26 -16.65
CA VAL A 273 -7.38 10.04 -15.43
C VAL A 273 -6.77 10.73 -14.21
N ASN A 274 -5.45 10.59 -14.01
CA ASN A 274 -4.77 11.04 -12.79
C ASN A 274 -4.57 12.56 -12.73
N ARG A 275 -4.68 13.26 -13.86
CA ARG A 275 -4.66 14.72 -13.92
C ARG A 275 -6.09 15.24 -13.88
N LYS A 276 -6.60 15.52 -12.67
CA LYS A 276 -7.99 15.94 -12.43
C LYS A 276 -8.49 17.07 -13.35
N GLN A 277 -7.63 17.99 -13.72
CA GLN A 277 -7.96 19.08 -14.64
C GLN A 277 -8.26 18.53 -16.04
N LEU A 278 -7.37 17.68 -16.59
CA LEU A 278 -7.57 17.02 -17.88
C LEU A 278 -8.81 16.14 -17.87
N PHE A 279 -8.93 15.29 -16.84
CA PHE A 279 -10.05 14.38 -16.69
C PHE A 279 -11.42 15.08 -16.66
N LYS A 280 -11.48 16.33 -16.15
CA LYS A 280 -12.71 17.14 -16.10
C LYS A 280 -12.97 17.91 -17.38
N SER A 281 -11.93 18.24 -18.16
CA SER A 281 -12.02 19.14 -19.32
C SER A 281 -12.31 18.44 -20.64
N CYS A 282 -11.95 17.16 -20.79
CA CYS A 282 -12.13 16.40 -22.03
C CYS A 282 -12.39 14.93 -21.76
N THR A 283 -12.97 14.27 -22.76
CA THR A 283 -13.14 12.82 -22.83
C THR A 283 -11.80 12.14 -23.18
N TRP A 284 -11.74 10.82 -23.03
CA TRP A 284 -10.56 10.06 -23.48
C TRP A 284 -10.32 10.19 -24.98
N ASP A 285 -11.41 10.14 -25.79
CA ASP A 285 -11.33 10.28 -27.24
C ASP A 285 -10.79 11.64 -27.69
N GLU A 286 -11.14 12.71 -26.98
CA GLU A 286 -10.60 14.06 -27.24
C GLU A 286 -9.16 14.19 -26.81
N TYR A 287 -8.77 13.57 -25.71
CA TYR A 287 -7.39 13.63 -25.17
C TYR A 287 -6.38 12.86 -26.03
N ARG A 288 -6.77 11.76 -26.64
CA ARG A 288 -5.86 10.91 -27.44
C ARG A 288 -5.64 11.38 -28.89
N LYS A 289 -6.43 12.36 -29.37
CA LYS A 289 -6.24 13.03 -30.67
C LYS A 289 -5.11 14.04 -30.60
#